data_2df7196083954cc70438576cb4419d70
#
_entry.id   2df7196083954cc70438576cb4419d70
#
_cell.length_a   1.000
_cell.length_b   1.000
_cell.length_c   1.000
_cell.angle_alpha   90.00
_cell.angle_beta   90.00
_cell.angle_gamma   90.00
#
_symmetry.space_group_name_H-M   'P 1'
#
loop_
_entity.id
_entity.type
_entity.pdbx_description
1 polymer ?
#
loop_
_entity_poly.entity_id
_entity_poly.type
_entity_poly.pdbx_seq_one_letter_code
_entity_poly.pdbx_strand_id
1 'polypeptide(L)'
;MTRPSKWARMDWPLLLNALALCAIGILNVYSGTRVHGVPGTALVTKQLVWILLGVGAFFAVYFLSDGFIEETANGFYIAVLLLLVVVLMAGRVRGGAQRWIAIGAFNFQPSEFAKIAVTLALARYFSLKYRYGGIGLQEVLPAIGLVLAPFLLVALQPDLGSAGVFLFILAGMAVVACVRWKVLALFAAAAATAGPILWHFMKEYQRQRVLTFMNPELDPLGAGYHVIQSKIAVGSGGFFGKGYLQGTQGSLRFLPEQHTDFAFAVFSEEWGFLGSLLMLVLFLLLVYRLLYFTIRSQDRFASFACGGIAVFFLTHIVINLAMVCGLFPVVGIPLPFVSYGGSSMLTNMMALGAAANLSRSRFTFQGGGGKGREIAP
;
A
#
# COMPACT_ATOMS: atom_id res chain seq x y z
N MET A 1 -0.33 40.46 -4.65
CA MET A 1 -0.33 39.46 -3.56
C MET A 1 0.68 38.37 -3.92
N THR A 2 1.75 38.24 -3.14
CA THR A 2 2.77 37.22 -3.35
C THR A 2 2.18 35.83 -3.09
N ARG A 3 2.36 34.88 -4.01
CA ARG A 3 1.92 33.48 -3.80
C ARG A 3 2.62 32.96 -2.53
N PRO A 4 1.89 32.40 -1.54
CA PRO A 4 2.49 31.85 -0.36
C PRO A 4 3.51 30.77 -0.75
N SER A 5 4.63 30.68 -0.02
CA SER A 5 5.71 29.74 -0.31
C SER A 5 5.18 28.29 -0.32
N LYS A 6 5.83 27.39 -1.06
CA LYS A 6 5.46 25.95 -1.08
C LYS A 6 5.46 25.38 0.34
N TRP A 7 6.37 25.82 1.21
CA TRP A 7 6.47 25.42 2.61
C TRP A 7 5.23 25.79 3.45
N ALA A 8 4.65 26.97 3.21
CA ALA A 8 3.44 27.42 3.93
C ALA A 8 2.17 26.66 3.51
N ARG A 9 2.19 25.98 2.35
CA ARG A 9 1.07 25.17 1.84
C ARG A 9 1.22 23.68 2.18
N MET A 10 2.30 23.31 2.84
CA MET A 10 2.58 21.93 3.19
C MET A 10 1.63 21.45 4.28
N ASP A 11 1.11 20.23 4.11
CA ASP A 11 0.31 19.56 5.13
C ASP A 11 1.24 18.83 6.12
N TRP A 12 1.73 19.58 7.11
CA TRP A 12 2.61 19.04 8.15
C TRP A 12 2.00 17.90 8.95
N PRO A 13 0.69 17.92 9.32
CA PRO A 13 0.06 16.80 10.00
C PRO A 13 0.14 15.47 9.26
N LEU A 14 0.10 15.47 7.91
CA LEU A 14 0.25 14.27 7.11
C LEU A 14 1.66 13.68 7.27
N LEU A 15 2.70 14.50 7.13
CA LEU A 15 4.09 14.06 7.27
C LEU A 15 4.41 13.62 8.70
N LEU A 16 3.98 14.39 9.71
CA LEU A 16 4.21 14.05 11.11
C LEU A 16 3.55 12.74 11.51
N ASN A 17 2.33 12.47 11.00
CA ASN A 17 1.68 11.19 11.22
C ASN A 17 2.46 10.03 10.60
N ALA A 18 2.94 10.17 9.35
CA ALA A 18 3.78 9.15 8.72
C ALA A 18 5.08 8.92 9.49
N LEU A 19 5.73 9.99 9.99
CA LEU A 19 6.94 9.89 10.82
C LEU A 19 6.67 9.23 12.16
N ALA A 20 5.50 9.46 12.78
CA ALA A 20 5.09 8.76 14.01
C ALA A 20 4.94 7.25 13.77
N LEU A 21 4.32 6.85 12.65
CA LEU A 21 4.25 5.44 12.24
C LEU A 21 5.65 4.85 11.95
N CYS A 22 6.55 5.61 11.32
CA CYS A 22 7.94 5.19 11.13
C CYS A 22 8.68 4.99 12.46
N ALA A 23 8.46 5.86 13.45
CA ALA A 23 9.06 5.72 14.77
C ALA A 23 8.59 4.44 15.48
N ILE A 24 7.29 4.14 15.42
CA ILE A 24 6.74 2.85 15.87
C ILE A 24 7.40 1.69 15.11
N GLY A 25 7.55 1.81 13.79
CA GLY A 25 8.22 0.81 12.95
C GLY A 25 9.67 0.55 13.37
N ILE A 26 10.44 1.59 13.70
CA ILE A 26 11.83 1.44 14.20
C ILE A 26 11.85 0.64 15.50
N LEU A 27 11.00 1.02 16.48
CA LEU A 27 10.89 0.31 17.75
C LEU A 27 10.52 -1.16 17.54
N ASN A 28 9.58 -1.40 16.65
CA ASN A 28 9.10 -2.75 16.34
C ASN A 28 10.16 -3.60 15.62
N VAL A 29 10.89 -3.03 14.64
CA VAL A 29 12.00 -3.72 13.96
C VAL A 29 13.13 -4.01 14.94
N TYR A 30 13.45 -3.10 15.86
CA TYR A 30 14.45 -3.33 16.88
C TYR A 30 14.06 -4.49 17.80
N SER A 31 12.80 -4.52 18.26
CA SER A 31 12.30 -5.61 19.08
C SER A 31 12.28 -6.94 18.33
N GLY A 32 11.68 -6.98 17.14
CA GLY A 32 11.56 -8.18 16.32
C GLY A 32 12.90 -8.74 15.81
N THR A 33 13.99 -7.97 15.85
CA THR A 33 15.32 -8.45 15.42
C THR A 33 16.22 -8.85 16.57
N ARG A 34 15.81 -8.63 17.81
CA ARG A 34 16.55 -9.06 18.99
C ARG A 34 16.43 -10.56 19.19
N VAL A 35 17.54 -11.26 19.18
CA VAL A 35 17.61 -12.71 19.36
C VAL A 35 18.38 -13.03 20.65
N HIS A 36 17.75 -13.75 21.58
CA HIS A 36 18.38 -14.15 22.85
C HIS A 36 19.08 -12.99 23.58
N GLY A 37 18.52 -11.78 23.52
CA GLY A 37 19.08 -10.60 24.14
C GLY A 37 20.16 -9.86 23.33
N VAL A 38 20.58 -10.39 22.17
CA VAL A 38 21.54 -9.71 21.28
C VAL A 38 20.81 -8.74 20.35
N PRO A 39 21.19 -7.42 20.33
CA PRO A 39 20.49 -6.43 19.50
C PRO A 39 20.70 -6.66 18.01
N GLY A 40 19.60 -6.65 17.23
CA GLY A 40 19.62 -6.70 15.77
C GLY A 40 19.84 -5.33 15.13
N THR A 41 20.92 -4.63 15.48
CA THR A 41 21.16 -3.22 15.08
C THR A 41 21.29 -3.01 13.58
N ALA A 42 21.78 -4.02 12.83
CA ALA A 42 22.01 -3.89 11.39
C ALA A 42 20.72 -3.63 10.57
N LEU A 43 19.58 -4.27 10.93
CA LEU A 43 18.31 -4.03 10.25
C LEU A 43 17.71 -2.68 10.65
N VAL A 44 17.87 -2.25 11.89
CA VAL A 44 17.43 -0.93 12.36
C VAL A 44 18.18 0.18 11.62
N THR A 45 19.51 0.06 11.49
CA THR A 45 20.31 1.03 10.73
C THR A 45 19.85 1.11 9.26
N LYS A 46 19.60 -0.04 8.62
CA LYS A 46 19.05 -0.07 7.25
C LYS A 46 17.66 0.59 7.18
N GLN A 47 16.78 0.34 8.16
CA GLN A 47 15.45 0.96 8.19
C GLN A 47 15.54 2.47 8.36
N LEU A 48 16.44 2.98 9.21
CA LEU A 48 16.70 4.42 9.36
C LEU A 48 17.18 5.05 8.04
N VAL A 49 18.10 4.40 7.32
CA VAL A 49 18.54 4.86 6.00
C VAL A 49 17.37 4.92 5.02
N TRP A 50 16.49 3.89 5.00
CA TRP A 50 15.32 3.88 4.13
C TRP A 50 14.29 4.96 4.48
N ILE A 51 14.12 5.27 5.77
CA ILE A 51 13.26 6.37 6.21
C ILE A 51 13.83 7.71 5.75
N LEU A 52 15.13 7.95 5.91
CA LEU A 52 15.78 9.18 5.45
C LEU A 52 15.68 9.35 3.93
N LEU A 53 15.96 8.29 3.16
CA LEU A 53 15.77 8.28 1.71
C LEU A 53 14.30 8.49 1.32
N GLY A 54 13.39 7.89 2.08
CA GLY A 54 11.94 8.06 1.90
C GLY A 54 11.50 9.50 2.12
N VAL A 55 11.97 10.16 3.19
CA VAL A 55 11.68 11.58 3.45
C VAL A 55 12.26 12.45 2.33
N GLY A 56 13.47 12.15 1.86
CA GLY A 56 14.04 12.80 0.68
C GLY A 56 13.17 12.64 -0.56
N ALA A 57 12.67 11.41 -0.82
CA ALA A 57 11.76 11.11 -1.92
C ALA A 57 10.41 11.82 -1.77
N PHE A 58 9.84 11.90 -0.55
CA PHE A 58 8.64 12.69 -0.25
C PHE A 58 8.83 14.14 -0.68
N PHE A 59 9.92 14.79 -0.25
CA PHE A 59 10.18 16.19 -0.61
C PHE A 59 10.48 16.35 -2.11
N ALA A 60 11.21 15.43 -2.72
CA ALA A 60 11.48 15.45 -4.16
C ALA A 60 10.16 15.48 -4.95
N VAL A 61 9.20 14.61 -4.62
CA VAL A 61 7.88 14.57 -5.26
C VAL A 61 7.02 15.78 -4.86
N TYR A 62 7.06 16.19 -3.59
CA TYR A 62 6.32 17.36 -3.12
C TYR A 62 6.68 18.65 -3.84
N PHE A 63 7.96 18.87 -4.15
CA PHE A 63 8.45 20.09 -4.81
C PHE A 63 8.34 20.08 -6.33
N LEU A 64 7.87 19.00 -6.96
CA LEU A 64 7.58 18.98 -8.39
C LEU A 64 6.66 20.15 -8.79
N SER A 65 6.74 20.55 -10.05
CA SER A 65 5.89 21.60 -10.61
C SER A 65 4.42 21.17 -10.61
N ASP A 66 3.54 22.19 -10.56
CA ASP A 66 2.09 21.96 -10.63
C ASP A 66 1.76 21.34 -12.01
N GLY A 67 1.00 20.24 -12.02
CA GLY A 67 0.64 19.50 -13.23
C GLY A 67 1.64 18.39 -13.64
N PHE A 68 2.90 18.44 -13.18
CA PHE A 68 3.92 17.47 -13.60
C PHE A 68 3.52 16.01 -13.32
N ILE A 69 2.91 15.74 -12.15
CA ILE A 69 2.47 14.39 -11.78
C ILE A 69 1.39 13.90 -12.75
N GLU A 70 0.44 14.76 -13.14
CA GLU A 70 -0.58 14.42 -14.11
C GLU A 70 0.00 14.16 -15.50
N GLU A 71 0.85 15.06 -15.99
CA GLU A 71 1.47 14.95 -17.31
C GLU A 71 2.30 13.68 -17.46
N THR A 72 3.04 13.31 -16.41
CA THR A 72 3.96 12.16 -16.41
C THR A 72 3.33 10.85 -15.97
N ALA A 73 2.08 10.84 -15.47
CA ALA A 73 1.43 9.64 -14.92
C ALA A 73 1.46 8.44 -15.87
N ASN A 74 1.15 8.63 -17.15
CA ASN A 74 1.16 7.56 -18.16
C ASN A 74 2.60 7.12 -18.50
N GLY A 75 3.55 8.06 -18.57
CA GLY A 75 4.97 7.75 -18.79
C GLY A 75 5.55 6.93 -17.64
N PHE A 76 5.21 7.31 -16.39
CA PHE A 76 5.60 6.56 -15.19
C PHE A 76 5.00 5.16 -15.19
N TYR A 77 3.72 5.01 -15.56
CA TYR A 77 3.06 3.72 -15.70
C TYR A 77 3.77 2.81 -16.72
N ILE A 78 4.07 3.33 -17.91
CA ILE A 78 4.78 2.57 -18.96
C ILE A 78 6.20 2.19 -18.51
N ALA A 79 6.93 3.11 -17.90
CA ALA A 79 8.27 2.84 -17.37
C ALA A 79 8.27 1.71 -16.34
N VAL A 80 7.29 1.70 -15.43
CA VAL A 80 7.17 0.66 -14.41
C VAL A 80 6.71 -0.67 -15.03
N LEU A 81 5.84 -0.68 -16.04
CA LEU A 81 5.51 -1.91 -16.78
C LEU A 81 6.75 -2.53 -17.43
N LEU A 82 7.60 -1.70 -18.06
CA LEU A 82 8.87 -2.18 -18.63
C LEU A 82 9.78 -2.76 -17.56
N LEU A 83 9.87 -2.13 -16.38
CA LEU A 83 10.64 -2.66 -15.25
C LEU A 83 10.08 -4.02 -14.76
N LEU A 84 8.75 -4.20 -14.74
CA LEU A 84 8.15 -5.50 -14.39
C LEU A 84 8.51 -6.59 -15.41
N VAL A 85 8.56 -6.25 -16.69
CA VAL A 85 9.02 -7.17 -17.76
C VAL A 85 10.51 -7.50 -17.57
N VAL A 86 11.36 -6.51 -17.29
CA VAL A 86 12.79 -6.74 -16.99
C VAL A 86 12.98 -7.67 -15.80
N VAL A 87 12.21 -7.50 -14.73
CA VAL A 87 12.25 -8.40 -13.57
C VAL A 87 11.85 -9.83 -13.94
N LEU A 88 10.83 -9.99 -14.78
CA LEU A 88 10.40 -11.31 -15.25
C LEU A 88 11.49 -12.03 -16.02
N MET A 89 12.33 -11.28 -16.78
CA MET A 89 13.41 -11.83 -17.61
C MET A 89 14.72 -12.00 -16.85
N ALA A 90 15.09 -11.05 -15.99
CA ALA A 90 16.43 -10.93 -15.39
C ALA A 90 16.42 -10.71 -13.86
N GLY A 91 15.29 -10.83 -13.19
CA GLY A 91 15.17 -10.63 -11.73
C GLY A 91 15.87 -11.73 -10.94
N ARG A 92 16.27 -11.41 -9.70
CA ARG A 92 16.80 -12.39 -8.76
C ARG A 92 15.69 -13.19 -8.11
N VAL A 93 15.88 -14.50 -8.03
CA VAL A 93 14.99 -15.43 -7.30
C VAL A 93 15.33 -15.35 -5.81
N ARG A 94 14.34 -15.00 -4.99
CA ARG A 94 14.44 -15.05 -3.53
C ARG A 94 13.12 -15.58 -2.96
N GLY A 95 13.21 -16.56 -2.07
CA GLY A 95 12.01 -17.20 -1.51
C GLY A 95 11.12 -17.88 -2.56
N GLY A 96 11.72 -18.44 -3.64
CA GLY A 96 11.01 -19.13 -4.70
C GLY A 96 10.32 -18.22 -5.74
N ALA A 97 10.53 -16.89 -5.68
CA ALA A 97 9.93 -15.95 -6.61
C ALA A 97 10.92 -14.93 -7.14
N GLN A 98 10.79 -14.60 -8.44
CA GLN A 98 11.65 -13.68 -9.16
C GLN A 98 11.04 -12.28 -9.15
N ARG A 99 11.31 -11.49 -8.08
CA ARG A 99 10.62 -10.23 -7.80
C ARG A 99 11.54 -9.02 -7.61
N TRP A 100 12.87 -9.26 -7.54
CA TRP A 100 13.83 -8.27 -7.08
C TRP A 100 14.87 -7.94 -8.16
N ILE A 101 15.19 -6.65 -8.27
CA ILE A 101 16.36 -6.16 -8.98
C ILE A 101 17.40 -5.78 -7.93
N ALA A 102 18.59 -6.39 -8.00
CA ALA A 102 19.68 -5.99 -7.13
C ALA A 102 20.42 -4.79 -7.72
N ILE A 103 20.43 -3.69 -6.99
CA ILE A 103 21.17 -2.48 -7.32
C ILE A 103 22.23 -2.29 -6.23
N GLY A 104 23.45 -2.81 -6.47
CA GLY A 104 24.48 -2.82 -5.44
C GLY A 104 24.06 -3.61 -4.20
N ALA A 105 24.06 -2.95 -3.02
CA ALA A 105 23.64 -3.53 -1.74
C ALA A 105 22.11 -3.51 -1.55
N PHE A 106 21.34 -2.89 -2.44
CA PHE A 106 19.91 -2.68 -2.30
C PHE A 106 19.11 -3.63 -3.20
N ASN A 107 17.99 -4.14 -2.68
CA ASN A 107 17.03 -4.90 -3.46
C ASN A 107 15.83 -3.99 -3.78
N PHE A 108 15.63 -3.71 -5.06
CA PHE A 108 14.53 -2.91 -5.56
C PHE A 108 13.40 -3.82 -6.03
N GLN A 109 12.17 -3.53 -5.60
CA GLN A 109 10.98 -4.31 -5.97
C GLN A 109 10.04 -3.45 -6.83
N PRO A 110 10.02 -3.62 -8.15
CA PRO A 110 9.19 -2.81 -9.05
C PRO A 110 7.69 -2.95 -8.81
N SER A 111 7.20 -4.07 -8.30
CA SER A 111 5.77 -4.24 -7.99
C SER A 111 5.25 -3.24 -6.94
N GLU A 112 6.11 -2.75 -6.03
CA GLU A 112 5.71 -1.71 -5.08
C GLU A 112 5.39 -0.40 -5.82
N PHE A 113 6.28 0.02 -6.74
CA PHE A 113 6.09 1.22 -7.54
C PHE A 113 4.93 1.08 -8.54
N ALA A 114 4.68 -0.14 -9.02
CA ALA A 114 3.59 -0.42 -9.94
C ALA A 114 2.22 -0.10 -9.33
N LYS A 115 2.03 -0.31 -8.03
CA LYS A 115 0.79 0.03 -7.33
C LYS A 115 0.47 1.52 -7.41
N ILE A 116 1.47 2.38 -7.20
CA ILE A 116 1.30 3.84 -7.33
C ILE A 116 1.16 4.26 -8.79
N ALA A 117 1.94 3.67 -9.69
CA ALA A 117 1.85 3.97 -11.12
C ALA A 117 0.44 3.66 -11.67
N VAL A 118 -0.13 2.50 -11.30
CA VAL A 118 -1.52 2.13 -11.62
C VAL A 118 -2.51 3.12 -11.02
N THR A 119 -2.32 3.50 -9.75
CA THR A 119 -3.19 4.47 -9.07
C THR A 119 -3.24 5.80 -9.80
N LEU A 120 -2.07 6.34 -10.19
CA LEU A 120 -1.98 7.62 -10.92
C LEU A 120 -2.52 7.51 -12.35
N ALA A 121 -2.24 6.40 -13.06
CA ALA A 121 -2.77 6.16 -14.40
C ALA A 121 -4.31 6.05 -14.38
N LEU A 122 -4.88 5.31 -13.43
CA LEU A 122 -6.33 5.24 -13.24
C LEU A 122 -6.93 6.60 -12.88
N ALA A 123 -6.27 7.38 -12.00
CA ALA A 123 -6.73 8.72 -11.65
C ALA A 123 -6.80 9.62 -12.87
N ARG A 124 -5.75 9.60 -13.73
CA ARG A 124 -5.74 10.35 -14.99
C ARG A 124 -6.82 9.86 -15.95
N TYR A 125 -6.96 8.54 -16.10
CA TYR A 125 -7.99 7.96 -16.96
C TYR A 125 -9.40 8.39 -16.51
N PHE A 126 -9.73 8.22 -15.24
CA PHE A 126 -11.04 8.57 -14.72
C PHE A 126 -11.30 10.09 -14.73
N SER A 127 -10.28 10.93 -14.51
CA SER A 127 -10.44 12.39 -14.60
C SER A 127 -10.88 12.85 -15.99
N LEU A 128 -10.39 12.18 -17.03
CA LEU A 128 -10.74 12.47 -18.43
C LEU A 128 -12.12 11.90 -18.83
N LYS A 129 -12.57 10.82 -18.19
CA LYS A 129 -13.82 10.11 -18.54
C LYS A 129 -15.01 10.46 -17.66
N TYR A 130 -14.77 11.14 -16.54
CA TYR A 130 -15.82 11.49 -15.60
C TYR A 130 -16.85 12.43 -16.24
N ARG A 131 -18.14 12.03 -16.18
CA ARG A 131 -19.28 12.80 -16.65
C ARG A 131 -20.34 12.91 -15.55
N TYR A 132 -21.20 13.91 -15.61
CA TYR A 132 -22.39 13.98 -14.76
C TYR A 132 -23.25 12.73 -14.97
N GLY A 133 -23.61 12.02 -13.87
CA GLY A 133 -24.35 10.76 -13.90
C GLY A 133 -23.49 9.51 -13.70
N GLY A 134 -22.19 9.68 -13.42
CA GLY A 134 -21.25 8.60 -13.07
C GLY A 134 -20.69 7.84 -14.29
N ILE A 135 -19.66 7.07 -14.02
CA ILE A 135 -18.92 6.28 -15.01
C ILE A 135 -19.69 4.97 -15.30
N GLY A 136 -19.90 4.66 -16.58
CA GLY A 136 -20.60 3.46 -17.05
C GLY A 136 -19.66 2.28 -17.31
N LEU A 137 -20.24 1.17 -17.81
CA LEU A 137 -19.49 -0.05 -18.10
C LEU A 137 -18.44 0.15 -19.20
N GLN A 138 -18.77 0.90 -20.25
CA GLN A 138 -17.86 1.12 -21.39
C GLN A 138 -16.60 1.90 -20.99
N GLU A 139 -16.72 2.79 -20.01
CA GLU A 139 -15.59 3.55 -19.47
C GLU A 139 -14.78 2.74 -18.44
N VAL A 140 -15.35 1.72 -17.80
CA VAL A 140 -14.64 0.88 -16.83
C VAL A 140 -13.79 -0.19 -17.54
N LEU A 141 -14.20 -0.71 -18.68
CA LEU A 141 -13.47 -1.76 -19.41
C LEU A 141 -12.01 -1.39 -19.72
N PRO A 142 -11.67 -0.19 -20.26
CA PRO A 142 -10.27 0.18 -20.45
C PRO A 142 -9.49 0.34 -19.13
N ALA A 143 -10.15 0.77 -18.04
CA ALA A 143 -9.53 0.84 -16.72
C ALA A 143 -9.14 -0.56 -16.21
N ILE A 144 -9.97 -1.58 -16.49
CA ILE A 144 -9.61 -2.97 -16.21
C ILE A 144 -8.36 -3.36 -17.01
N GLY A 145 -8.26 -2.99 -18.28
CA GLY A 145 -7.08 -3.25 -19.12
C GLY A 145 -5.80 -2.64 -18.53
N LEU A 146 -5.87 -1.40 -18.01
CA LEU A 146 -4.76 -0.74 -17.30
C LEU A 146 -4.32 -1.51 -16.03
N VAL A 147 -5.22 -2.20 -15.37
CA VAL A 147 -4.90 -2.98 -14.16
C VAL A 147 -4.46 -4.39 -14.48
N LEU A 148 -5.05 -5.02 -15.50
CA LEU A 148 -4.72 -6.39 -15.89
C LEU A 148 -3.28 -6.55 -16.36
N ALA A 149 -2.71 -5.56 -17.05
CA ALA A 149 -1.32 -5.64 -17.53
C ALA A 149 -0.32 -5.84 -16.36
N PRO A 150 -0.22 -4.96 -15.34
CA PRO A 150 0.67 -5.18 -14.20
C PRO A 150 0.22 -6.37 -13.33
N PHE A 151 -1.08 -6.63 -13.19
CA PHE A 151 -1.60 -7.81 -12.48
C PHE A 151 -1.01 -9.10 -13.06
N LEU A 152 -1.11 -9.30 -14.37
CA LEU A 152 -0.62 -10.51 -15.02
C LEU A 152 0.90 -10.62 -14.92
N LEU A 153 1.63 -9.51 -15.14
CA LEU A 153 3.09 -9.52 -15.02
C LEU A 153 3.54 -9.92 -13.60
N VAL A 154 2.88 -9.40 -12.56
CA VAL A 154 3.22 -9.72 -11.16
C VAL A 154 2.75 -11.13 -10.77
N ALA A 155 1.61 -11.58 -11.28
CA ALA A 155 1.13 -12.96 -11.08
C ALA A 155 2.06 -13.99 -11.71
N LEU A 156 2.68 -13.67 -12.86
CA LEU A 156 3.71 -14.51 -13.50
C LEU A 156 5.03 -14.56 -12.71
N GLN A 157 5.29 -13.58 -11.83
CA GLN A 157 6.42 -13.56 -10.89
C GLN A 157 6.15 -14.35 -9.59
N PRO A 158 5.28 -15.35 -9.56
CA PRO A 158 4.55 -15.99 -8.46
C PRO A 158 4.25 -15.09 -7.25
N ASP A 159 3.75 -13.85 -7.49
CA ASP A 159 3.40 -12.90 -6.44
C ASP A 159 1.90 -12.54 -6.47
N LEU A 160 1.06 -13.50 -6.09
CA LEU A 160 -0.40 -13.31 -6.07
C LEU A 160 -0.86 -12.28 -5.03
N GLY A 161 -0.11 -12.15 -3.91
CA GLY A 161 -0.41 -11.15 -2.90
C GLY A 161 -0.36 -9.74 -3.47
N SER A 162 0.79 -9.37 -4.03
CA SER A 162 0.96 -8.06 -4.66
C SER A 162 0.07 -7.88 -5.89
N ALA A 163 -0.16 -8.95 -6.68
CA ALA A 163 -1.09 -8.90 -7.82
C ALA A 163 -2.52 -8.58 -7.36
N GLY A 164 -3.01 -9.22 -6.30
CA GLY A 164 -4.35 -8.97 -5.76
C GLY A 164 -4.57 -7.52 -5.33
N VAL A 165 -3.54 -6.83 -4.84
CA VAL A 165 -3.64 -5.41 -4.45
C VAL A 165 -4.10 -4.53 -5.62
N PHE A 166 -3.67 -4.81 -6.86
CA PHE A 166 -4.13 -4.04 -8.02
C PHE A 166 -5.64 -4.12 -8.23
N LEU A 167 -6.25 -5.27 -7.96
CA LEU A 167 -7.71 -5.45 -8.06
C LEU A 167 -8.44 -4.66 -6.97
N PHE A 168 -7.91 -4.65 -5.74
CA PHE A 168 -8.46 -3.82 -4.66
C PHE A 168 -8.32 -2.33 -4.95
N ILE A 169 -7.19 -1.89 -5.53
CA ILE A 169 -7.00 -0.51 -5.99
C ILE A 169 -8.04 -0.16 -7.06
N LEU A 170 -8.27 -1.03 -8.06
CA LEU A 170 -9.29 -0.79 -9.08
C LEU A 170 -10.68 -0.67 -8.46
N ALA A 171 -11.06 -1.59 -7.59
CA ALA A 171 -12.37 -1.59 -6.94
C ALA A 171 -12.58 -0.32 -6.09
N GLY A 172 -11.60 0.05 -5.27
CA GLY A 172 -11.67 1.26 -4.46
C GLY A 172 -11.68 2.53 -5.31
N MET A 173 -10.87 2.61 -6.36
CA MET A 173 -10.88 3.75 -7.28
C MET A 173 -12.17 3.83 -8.09
N ALA A 174 -12.81 2.71 -8.43
CA ALA A 174 -14.12 2.72 -9.06
C ALA A 174 -15.18 3.36 -8.14
N VAL A 175 -15.09 3.15 -6.83
CA VAL A 175 -15.96 3.83 -5.84
C VAL A 175 -15.63 5.31 -5.79
N VAL A 176 -14.36 5.69 -5.68
CA VAL A 176 -13.91 7.10 -5.65
C VAL A 176 -14.31 7.84 -6.93
N ALA A 177 -14.24 7.18 -8.09
CA ALA A 177 -14.63 7.73 -9.38
C ALA A 177 -16.16 7.74 -9.64
N CYS A 178 -16.95 7.38 -8.63
CA CYS A 178 -18.42 7.33 -8.74
C CYS A 178 -18.92 6.44 -9.88
N VAL A 179 -18.31 5.26 -10.06
CA VAL A 179 -18.82 4.26 -11.00
C VAL A 179 -20.24 3.86 -10.58
N ARG A 180 -21.14 3.75 -11.56
CA ARG A 180 -22.55 3.41 -11.32
C ARG A 180 -22.66 2.11 -10.52
N TRP A 181 -23.47 2.09 -9.47
CA TRP A 181 -23.61 0.93 -8.58
C TRP A 181 -24.01 -0.37 -9.32
N LYS A 182 -24.77 -0.28 -10.43
CA LYS A 182 -25.13 -1.44 -11.29
C LYS A 182 -23.88 -2.08 -11.91
N VAL A 183 -22.89 -1.28 -12.28
CA VAL A 183 -21.62 -1.77 -12.84
C VAL A 183 -20.79 -2.42 -11.74
N LEU A 184 -20.73 -1.82 -10.55
CA LEU A 184 -20.04 -2.43 -9.39
C LEU A 184 -20.69 -3.76 -9.00
N ALA A 185 -22.02 -3.82 -8.95
CA ALA A 185 -22.77 -5.04 -8.67
C ALA A 185 -22.52 -6.12 -9.74
N LEU A 186 -22.45 -5.74 -11.01
CA LEU A 186 -22.11 -6.67 -12.11
C LEU A 186 -20.72 -7.28 -11.91
N PHE A 187 -19.71 -6.47 -11.57
CA PHE A 187 -18.35 -6.97 -11.33
C PHE A 187 -18.25 -7.80 -10.06
N ALA A 188 -18.99 -7.45 -8.99
CA ALA A 188 -19.07 -8.27 -7.79
C ALA A 188 -19.70 -9.64 -8.08
N ALA A 189 -20.79 -9.69 -8.85
CA ALA A 189 -21.40 -10.92 -9.28
C ALA A 189 -20.47 -11.75 -10.19
N ALA A 190 -19.78 -11.10 -11.14
CA ALA A 190 -18.79 -11.76 -12.00
C ALA A 190 -17.61 -12.34 -11.19
N ALA A 191 -17.11 -11.63 -10.18
CA ALA A 191 -16.06 -12.11 -9.29
C ALA A 191 -16.53 -13.32 -8.46
N ALA A 192 -17.76 -13.27 -7.93
CA ALA A 192 -18.34 -14.38 -7.17
C ALA A 192 -18.51 -15.65 -8.03
N THR A 193 -18.95 -15.50 -9.29
CA THR A 193 -19.08 -16.64 -10.22
C THR A 193 -17.75 -17.13 -10.77
N ALA A 194 -16.76 -16.24 -10.92
CA ALA A 194 -15.41 -16.61 -11.35
C ALA A 194 -14.63 -17.40 -10.27
N GLY A 195 -14.91 -17.19 -9.00
CA GLY A 195 -14.20 -17.83 -7.89
C GLY A 195 -14.15 -19.36 -7.99
N PRO A 196 -15.28 -20.07 -8.09
CA PRO A 196 -15.30 -21.52 -8.27
C PRO A 196 -14.59 -22.01 -9.54
N ILE A 197 -14.65 -21.24 -10.63
CA ILE A 197 -13.98 -21.55 -11.89
C ILE A 197 -12.47 -21.42 -11.70
N LEU A 198 -11.99 -20.31 -11.12
CA LEU A 198 -10.58 -20.06 -10.87
C LEU A 198 -9.95 -21.11 -9.93
N TRP A 199 -10.74 -21.67 -9.01
CA TRP A 199 -10.28 -22.75 -8.14
C TRP A 199 -9.71 -23.94 -8.92
N HIS A 200 -10.31 -24.28 -10.06
CA HIS A 200 -9.85 -25.39 -10.90
C HIS A 200 -8.51 -25.12 -11.61
N PHE A 201 -8.22 -23.83 -11.87
CA PHE A 201 -6.97 -23.41 -12.52
C PHE A 201 -5.86 -23.02 -11.53
N MET A 202 -6.13 -23.02 -10.22
CA MET A 202 -5.14 -22.72 -9.21
C MET A 202 -4.07 -23.81 -9.12
N LYS A 203 -2.80 -23.39 -8.99
CA LYS A 203 -1.69 -24.29 -8.67
C LYS A 203 -1.86 -24.81 -7.25
N GLU A 204 -1.27 -26.01 -6.97
CA GLU A 204 -1.41 -26.68 -5.69
C GLU A 204 -1.04 -25.78 -4.49
N TYR A 205 0.08 -25.05 -4.57
CA TYR A 205 0.49 -24.14 -3.49
C TYR A 205 -0.52 -22.99 -3.22
N GLN A 206 -1.30 -22.60 -4.25
CA GLN A 206 -2.33 -21.56 -4.12
C GLN A 206 -3.57 -22.12 -3.43
N ARG A 207 -3.99 -23.34 -3.80
CA ARG A 207 -5.08 -24.08 -3.15
C ARG A 207 -4.76 -24.33 -1.69
N GLN A 208 -3.52 -24.78 -1.40
CA GLN A 208 -3.07 -25.01 -0.03
C GLN A 208 -3.17 -23.73 0.81
N ARG A 209 -2.79 -22.56 0.30
CA ARG A 209 -2.95 -21.29 1.03
C ARG A 209 -4.40 -20.99 1.40
N VAL A 210 -5.36 -21.28 0.49
CA VAL A 210 -6.79 -21.07 0.77
C VAL A 210 -7.30 -22.11 1.77
N LEU A 211 -6.92 -23.38 1.62
CA LEU A 211 -7.29 -24.44 2.56
C LEU A 211 -6.71 -24.21 3.95
N THR A 212 -5.44 -23.83 4.03
CA THR A 212 -4.78 -23.48 5.30
C THR A 212 -5.41 -22.25 5.95
N PHE A 213 -5.91 -21.29 5.16
CA PHE A 213 -6.65 -20.16 5.71
C PHE A 213 -7.98 -20.61 6.33
N MET A 214 -8.70 -21.54 5.69
CA MET A 214 -9.97 -22.07 6.21
C MET A 214 -9.77 -22.96 7.43
N ASN A 215 -8.71 -23.75 7.42
CA ASN A 215 -8.33 -24.61 8.54
C ASN A 215 -6.79 -24.61 8.72
N PRO A 216 -6.24 -23.73 9.57
CA PRO A 216 -4.79 -23.64 9.80
C PRO A 216 -4.17 -24.91 10.39
N GLU A 217 -4.97 -25.76 11.01
CA GLU A 217 -4.50 -27.03 11.60
C GLU A 217 -4.10 -28.08 10.54
N LEU A 218 -4.50 -27.90 9.29
CA LEU A 218 -4.11 -28.77 8.18
C LEU A 218 -2.63 -28.64 7.80
N ASP A 219 -1.99 -27.53 8.15
CA ASP A 219 -0.57 -27.28 7.87
C ASP A 219 0.14 -26.71 9.12
N PRO A 220 0.31 -27.55 10.15
CA PRO A 220 0.85 -27.10 11.45
C PRO A 220 2.36 -26.80 11.43
N LEU A 221 3.07 -27.04 10.33
CA LEU A 221 4.51 -26.79 10.16
C LEU A 221 4.82 -25.75 9.08
N GLY A 222 3.81 -25.34 8.28
CA GLY A 222 3.95 -24.36 7.19
C GLY A 222 3.17 -23.08 7.41
N ALA A 223 2.36 -22.68 6.42
CA ALA A 223 1.62 -21.44 6.46
C ALA A 223 0.60 -21.36 7.62
N GLY A 224 0.01 -22.50 8.03
CA GLY A 224 -0.90 -22.59 9.18
C GLY A 224 -0.22 -22.24 10.50
N TYR A 225 1.03 -22.69 10.69
CA TYR A 225 1.83 -22.34 11.85
C TYR A 225 1.95 -20.82 12.03
N HIS A 226 2.22 -20.09 10.95
CA HIS A 226 2.40 -18.65 11.02
C HIS A 226 1.10 -17.92 11.43
N VAL A 227 -0.05 -18.38 10.93
CA VAL A 227 -1.37 -17.84 11.32
C VAL A 227 -1.68 -18.13 12.79
N ILE A 228 -1.43 -19.35 13.25
CA ILE A 228 -1.66 -19.73 14.65
C ILE A 228 -0.76 -18.92 15.58
N GLN A 229 0.54 -18.82 15.29
CA GLN A 229 1.48 -18.06 16.11
C GLN A 229 1.19 -16.56 16.13
N SER A 230 0.74 -15.99 15.00
CA SER A 230 0.34 -14.57 14.97
C SER A 230 -0.89 -14.30 15.82
N LYS A 231 -1.90 -15.19 15.79
CA LYS A 231 -3.08 -15.10 16.67
C LYS A 231 -2.71 -15.23 18.15
N ILE A 232 -1.79 -16.15 18.48
CA ILE A 232 -1.28 -16.32 19.85
C ILE A 232 -0.56 -15.03 20.28
N ALA A 233 0.28 -14.44 19.43
CA ALA A 233 0.99 -13.19 19.72
C ALA A 233 0.01 -12.07 20.03
N VAL A 234 -0.94 -11.80 19.14
CA VAL A 234 -1.97 -10.75 19.32
C VAL A 234 -2.79 -10.99 20.59
N GLY A 235 -3.27 -12.23 20.79
CA GLY A 235 -4.11 -12.57 21.95
C GLY A 235 -3.36 -12.50 23.28
N SER A 236 -2.08 -12.88 23.30
CA SER A 236 -1.25 -12.90 24.52
C SER A 236 -0.85 -11.51 24.99
N GLY A 237 -0.95 -10.48 24.14
CA GLY A 237 -0.67 -9.08 24.52
C GLY A 237 -1.67 -8.52 25.52
N GLY A 238 -2.90 -9.04 25.60
CA GLY A 238 -3.94 -8.55 26.51
C GLY A 238 -4.22 -7.05 26.33
N PHE A 239 -4.54 -6.35 27.43
CA PHE A 239 -4.92 -4.94 27.35
C PHE A 239 -3.72 -4.00 27.30
N PHE A 240 -2.68 -4.23 28.11
CA PHE A 240 -1.49 -3.35 28.25
C PHE A 240 -0.23 -3.86 27.54
N GLY A 241 -0.26 -5.08 26.99
CA GLY A 241 0.91 -5.74 26.45
C GLY A 241 1.79 -6.42 27.50
N LYS A 242 2.72 -7.24 27.02
CA LYS A 242 3.74 -7.88 27.87
C LYS A 242 4.85 -6.91 28.30
N GLY A 243 4.93 -5.75 27.65
CA GLY A 243 6.00 -4.78 27.81
C GLY A 243 6.99 -4.81 26.64
N TYR A 244 7.60 -3.66 26.35
CA TYR A 244 8.56 -3.51 25.27
C TYR A 244 9.78 -4.43 25.48
N LEU A 245 10.18 -5.15 24.42
CA LEU A 245 11.22 -6.18 24.43
C LEU A 245 10.91 -7.44 25.27
N GLN A 246 9.69 -7.61 25.75
CA GLN A 246 9.27 -8.78 26.52
C GLN A 246 8.35 -9.72 25.71
N GLY A 247 8.17 -9.47 24.42
CA GLY A 247 7.46 -10.36 23.50
C GLY A 247 8.18 -11.71 23.37
N THR A 248 7.44 -12.81 23.56
CA THR A 248 8.00 -14.17 23.51
C THR A 248 7.99 -14.74 22.08
N GLN A 249 6.97 -14.41 21.28
CA GLN A 249 6.82 -14.94 19.92
C GLN A 249 7.91 -14.41 18.98
N GLY A 250 8.29 -13.14 19.15
CA GLY A 250 9.38 -12.50 18.41
C GLY A 250 10.76 -13.01 18.87
N SER A 251 11.04 -12.98 20.17
CA SER A 251 12.35 -13.31 20.72
C SER A 251 12.75 -14.78 20.55
N LEU A 252 11.77 -15.70 20.54
CA LEU A 252 11.96 -17.13 20.34
C LEU A 252 11.88 -17.58 18.87
N ARG A 253 11.70 -16.62 17.93
CA ARG A 253 11.57 -16.87 16.48
C ARG A 253 10.43 -17.81 16.09
N PHE A 254 9.34 -17.82 16.86
CA PHE A 254 8.16 -18.60 16.48
C PHE A 254 7.44 -17.99 15.27
N LEU A 255 7.66 -16.68 15.00
CA LEU A 255 7.13 -15.98 13.82
C LEU A 255 8.27 -15.74 12.82
N PRO A 256 8.36 -16.51 11.71
CA PRO A 256 9.21 -16.11 10.59
C PRO A 256 8.68 -14.82 9.97
N GLU A 257 9.56 -14.05 9.31
CA GLU A 257 9.22 -12.74 8.70
C GLU A 257 8.52 -11.77 9.67
N GLN A 258 8.83 -11.86 10.97
CA GLN A 258 8.24 -11.06 12.04
C GLN A 258 8.50 -9.54 11.90
N HIS A 259 9.58 -9.16 11.21
CA HIS A 259 9.92 -7.76 10.96
C HIS A 259 9.32 -7.19 9.66
N THR A 260 8.72 -8.05 8.82
CA THR A 260 8.05 -7.66 7.56
C THR A 260 6.55 -7.85 7.65
N ASP A 261 6.05 -9.05 7.42
CA ASP A 261 4.64 -9.32 7.22
C ASP A 261 3.84 -9.40 8.53
N PHE A 262 4.47 -9.88 9.61
CA PHE A 262 3.87 -10.05 10.92
C PHE A 262 4.30 -8.98 11.94
N ALA A 263 4.74 -7.82 11.46
CA ALA A 263 5.17 -6.71 12.31
C ALA A 263 4.07 -6.28 13.31
N PHE A 264 2.79 -6.28 12.91
CA PHE A 264 1.67 -5.97 13.79
C PHE A 264 1.48 -7.01 14.91
N ALA A 265 1.77 -8.30 14.68
CA ALA A 265 1.64 -9.33 15.71
C ALA A 265 2.64 -9.10 16.86
N VAL A 266 3.92 -8.82 16.52
CA VAL A 266 4.95 -8.50 17.50
C VAL A 266 4.61 -7.24 18.28
N PHE A 267 4.15 -6.20 17.58
CA PHE A 267 3.73 -4.96 18.22
C PHE A 267 2.56 -5.18 19.18
N SER A 268 1.55 -5.93 18.77
CA SER A 268 0.37 -6.22 19.59
C SER A 268 0.70 -7.07 20.83
N GLU A 269 1.67 -7.99 20.73
CA GLU A 269 2.15 -8.77 21.88
C GLU A 269 2.80 -7.87 22.94
N GLU A 270 3.63 -6.90 22.50
CA GLU A 270 4.40 -6.05 23.41
C GLU A 270 3.59 -4.88 23.99
N TRP A 271 2.75 -4.25 23.16
CA TRP A 271 2.00 -3.03 23.53
C TRP A 271 0.51 -3.26 23.81
N GLY A 272 0.03 -4.48 23.56
CA GLY A 272 -1.34 -4.90 23.83
C GLY A 272 -2.39 -4.16 23.01
N PHE A 273 -3.62 -4.19 23.54
CA PHE A 273 -4.76 -3.53 22.90
C PHE A 273 -4.58 -2.02 22.81
N LEU A 274 -4.10 -1.34 23.84
CA LEU A 274 -3.93 0.11 23.83
C LEU A 274 -2.92 0.57 22.80
N GLY A 275 -1.75 -0.09 22.68
CA GLY A 275 -0.77 0.22 21.65
C GLY A 275 -1.30 -0.04 20.26
N SER A 276 -1.98 -1.17 20.05
CA SER A 276 -2.63 -1.53 18.79
C SER A 276 -3.69 -0.49 18.38
N LEU A 277 -4.51 -0.04 19.33
CA LEU A 277 -5.51 1.01 19.10
C LEU A 277 -4.86 2.33 18.70
N LEU A 278 -3.76 2.74 19.38
CA LEU A 278 -3.02 3.95 19.00
C LEU A 278 -2.50 3.87 17.57
N MET A 279 -1.91 2.73 17.18
CA MET A 279 -1.43 2.51 15.80
C MET A 279 -2.59 2.59 14.79
N LEU A 280 -3.74 1.96 15.10
CA LEU A 280 -4.94 2.03 14.26
C LEU A 280 -5.46 3.46 14.11
N VAL A 281 -5.47 4.25 15.18
CA VAL A 281 -5.86 5.66 15.14
C VAL A 281 -4.92 6.46 14.22
N LEU A 282 -3.61 6.23 14.28
CA LEU A 282 -2.65 6.88 13.37
C LEU A 282 -2.92 6.50 11.91
N PHE A 283 -3.20 5.23 11.61
CA PHE A 283 -3.59 4.81 10.26
C PHE A 283 -4.92 5.42 9.81
N LEU A 284 -5.91 5.49 10.68
CA LEU A 284 -7.19 6.14 10.37
C LEU A 284 -7.01 7.63 10.09
N LEU A 285 -6.17 8.33 10.87
CA LEU A 285 -5.83 9.73 10.63
C LEU A 285 -5.11 9.92 9.29
N LEU A 286 -4.20 9.00 8.89
CA LEU A 286 -3.54 9.02 7.59
C LEU A 286 -4.56 8.95 6.45
N VAL A 287 -5.43 7.93 6.49
CA VAL A 287 -6.47 7.71 5.47
C VAL A 287 -7.47 8.88 5.46
N TYR A 288 -7.91 9.35 6.63
CA TYR A 288 -8.79 10.50 6.76
C TYR A 288 -8.20 11.76 6.09
N ARG A 289 -6.91 12.05 6.29
CA ARG A 289 -6.26 13.21 5.65
C ARG A 289 -6.23 13.07 4.12
N LEU A 290 -5.97 11.90 3.60
CA LEU A 290 -5.98 11.63 2.17
C LEU A 290 -7.40 11.77 1.57
N LEU A 291 -8.42 11.25 2.26
CA LEU A 291 -9.81 11.43 1.87
C LEU A 291 -10.26 12.90 1.98
N TYR A 292 -9.79 13.63 2.98
CA TYR A 292 -10.01 15.06 3.07
C TYR A 292 -9.46 15.82 1.85
N PHE A 293 -8.25 15.43 1.35
CA PHE A 293 -7.71 16.00 0.10
C PHE A 293 -8.57 15.65 -1.10
N THR A 294 -9.07 14.40 -1.17
CA THR A 294 -9.98 13.94 -2.23
C THR A 294 -11.22 14.83 -2.34
N ILE A 295 -11.86 15.12 -1.22
CA ILE A 295 -13.11 15.91 -1.19
C ILE A 295 -12.84 17.41 -1.43
N ARG A 296 -11.71 17.95 -0.95
CA ARG A 296 -11.39 19.38 -1.02
C ARG A 296 -10.67 19.79 -2.30
N SER A 297 -10.19 18.85 -3.09
CA SER A 297 -9.53 19.14 -4.35
C SER A 297 -10.54 19.65 -5.38
N GLN A 298 -10.22 20.75 -6.05
CA GLN A 298 -11.02 21.31 -7.14
C GLN A 298 -10.64 20.70 -8.50
N ASP A 299 -9.43 20.20 -8.61
CA ASP A 299 -8.95 19.48 -9.78
C ASP A 299 -9.35 18.00 -9.70
N ARG A 300 -9.94 17.50 -10.80
CA ARG A 300 -10.44 16.10 -10.86
C ARG A 300 -9.33 15.08 -10.77
N PHE A 301 -8.19 15.32 -11.45
CA PHE A 301 -7.06 14.43 -11.38
C PHE A 301 -6.52 14.36 -9.94
N ALA A 302 -6.30 15.50 -9.31
CA ALA A 302 -5.82 15.57 -7.93
C ALA A 302 -6.80 14.89 -6.95
N SER A 303 -8.12 15.06 -7.14
CA SER A 303 -9.14 14.38 -6.34
C SER A 303 -9.04 12.86 -6.48
N PHE A 304 -9.04 12.34 -7.71
CA PHE A 304 -8.96 10.89 -7.94
C PHE A 304 -7.60 10.31 -7.54
N ALA A 305 -6.50 11.02 -7.73
CA ALA A 305 -5.19 10.58 -7.31
C ALA A 305 -5.05 10.49 -5.78
N CYS A 306 -5.51 11.51 -5.05
CA CYS A 306 -5.53 11.48 -3.58
C CYS A 306 -6.44 10.37 -3.05
N GLY A 307 -7.64 10.19 -3.65
CA GLY A 307 -8.54 9.10 -3.33
C GLY A 307 -7.94 7.72 -3.62
N GLY A 308 -7.26 7.58 -4.75
CA GLY A 308 -6.55 6.35 -5.11
C GLY A 308 -5.39 6.03 -4.16
N ILE A 309 -4.63 7.05 -3.73
CA ILE A 309 -3.58 6.89 -2.71
C ILE A 309 -4.19 6.49 -1.36
N ALA A 310 -5.36 7.04 -0.99
CA ALA A 310 -6.08 6.62 0.21
C ALA A 310 -6.50 5.15 0.12
N VAL A 311 -7.03 4.71 -1.03
CA VAL A 311 -7.38 3.31 -1.30
C VAL A 311 -6.14 2.42 -1.24
N PHE A 312 -5.02 2.83 -1.81
CA PHE A 312 -3.75 2.10 -1.74
C PHE A 312 -3.34 1.85 -0.28
N PHE A 313 -3.29 2.86 0.56
CA PHE A 313 -2.95 2.69 1.98
C PHE A 313 -3.97 1.84 2.72
N LEU A 314 -5.26 2.12 2.53
CA LEU A 314 -6.34 1.36 3.17
C LEU A 314 -6.25 -0.13 2.83
N THR A 315 -6.00 -0.47 1.57
CA THR A 315 -5.83 -1.85 1.10
C THR A 315 -4.68 -2.55 1.83
N HIS A 316 -3.50 -1.91 1.92
CA HIS A 316 -2.34 -2.48 2.60
C HIS A 316 -2.61 -2.67 4.10
N ILE A 317 -3.19 -1.68 4.77
CA ILE A 317 -3.52 -1.73 6.19
C ILE A 317 -4.52 -2.86 6.45
N VAL A 318 -5.64 -2.89 5.73
CA VAL A 318 -6.70 -3.88 5.95
C VAL A 318 -6.21 -5.29 5.67
N ILE A 319 -5.52 -5.53 4.56
CA ILE A 319 -5.03 -6.87 4.22
C ILE A 319 -3.99 -7.35 5.24
N ASN A 320 -3.03 -6.50 5.63
CA ASN A 320 -2.02 -6.90 6.61
C ASN A 320 -2.64 -7.22 7.98
N LEU A 321 -3.50 -6.34 8.50
CA LEU A 321 -4.17 -6.57 9.79
C LEU A 321 -5.08 -7.80 9.74
N ALA A 322 -5.85 -7.97 8.65
CA ALA A 322 -6.71 -9.13 8.47
C ALA A 322 -5.90 -10.43 8.40
N MET A 323 -4.74 -10.42 7.70
CA MET A 323 -3.83 -11.56 7.61
C MET A 323 -3.29 -11.94 9.01
N VAL A 324 -2.80 -10.97 9.78
CA VAL A 324 -2.26 -11.19 11.13
C VAL A 324 -3.34 -11.71 12.09
N CYS A 325 -4.57 -11.22 11.99
CA CYS A 325 -5.70 -11.70 12.77
C CYS A 325 -6.29 -13.04 12.26
N GLY A 326 -5.76 -13.58 11.15
CA GLY A 326 -6.27 -14.81 10.53
C GLY A 326 -7.65 -14.65 9.88
N LEU A 327 -7.99 -13.44 9.44
CA LEU A 327 -9.22 -13.12 8.68
C LEU A 327 -8.98 -13.05 7.17
N PHE A 328 -7.72 -13.18 6.74
CA PHE A 328 -7.31 -13.20 5.34
C PHE A 328 -6.12 -14.17 5.15
N PRO A 329 -5.99 -14.81 3.98
CA PRO A 329 -4.84 -15.69 3.70
C PRO A 329 -3.50 -14.96 3.82
N VAL A 330 -2.42 -15.69 4.16
CA VAL A 330 -1.08 -15.11 4.22
C VAL A 330 -0.58 -14.79 2.80
N VAL A 331 -0.44 -13.50 2.52
CA VAL A 331 -0.07 -12.99 1.18
C VAL A 331 1.23 -12.20 1.14
N GLY A 332 1.82 -11.88 2.29
CA GLY A 332 3.12 -11.19 2.35
C GLY A 332 3.04 -9.72 1.92
N ILE A 333 2.08 -8.97 2.43
CA ILE A 333 1.94 -7.54 2.18
C ILE A 333 2.40 -6.76 3.42
N PRO A 334 3.47 -5.94 3.33
CA PRO A 334 3.97 -5.20 4.47
C PRO A 334 3.00 -4.11 4.94
N LEU A 335 2.99 -3.87 6.25
CA LEU A 335 2.23 -2.77 6.86
C LEU A 335 2.95 -1.43 6.58
N PRO A 336 2.29 -0.44 5.95
CA PRO A 336 2.93 0.81 5.55
C PRO A 336 3.63 1.51 6.72
N PHE A 337 4.86 1.99 6.50
CA PHE A 337 5.73 2.70 7.44
C PHE A 337 6.22 1.89 8.65
N VAL A 338 5.50 0.86 9.08
CA VAL A 338 5.79 0.06 10.28
C VAL A 338 6.67 -1.15 9.95
N SER A 339 6.33 -1.90 8.90
CA SER A 339 7.12 -3.05 8.47
C SER A 339 8.47 -2.65 7.91
N TYR A 340 9.47 -3.52 8.08
CA TYR A 340 10.76 -3.40 7.40
C TYR A 340 10.60 -3.61 5.88
N GLY A 341 11.07 -2.65 5.09
CA GLY A 341 11.04 -2.78 3.63
C GLY A 341 11.46 -1.51 2.91
N GLY A 342 12.63 -1.53 2.23
CA GLY A 342 13.17 -0.34 1.58
C GLY A 342 12.31 0.16 0.42
N SER A 343 11.94 -0.72 -0.52
CA SER A 343 11.10 -0.34 -1.68
C SER A 343 9.71 0.12 -1.24
N SER A 344 9.12 -0.55 -0.25
CA SER A 344 7.81 -0.16 0.30
C SER A 344 7.90 1.20 1.00
N MET A 345 8.94 1.46 1.80
CA MET A 345 9.15 2.76 2.46
C MET A 345 9.27 3.90 1.44
N LEU A 346 10.10 3.72 0.40
CA LEU A 346 10.25 4.72 -0.68
C LEU A 346 8.92 4.96 -1.39
N THR A 347 8.22 3.91 -1.78
CA THR A 347 6.92 4.00 -2.47
C THR A 347 5.88 4.71 -1.61
N ASN A 348 5.78 4.36 -0.34
CA ASN A 348 4.83 4.96 0.59
C ASN A 348 5.11 6.46 0.77
N MET A 349 6.38 6.86 0.94
CA MET A 349 6.77 8.27 1.09
C MET A 349 6.56 9.04 -0.21
N MET A 350 6.85 8.46 -1.39
CA MET A 350 6.56 9.07 -2.68
C MET A 350 5.05 9.27 -2.89
N ALA A 351 4.23 8.29 -2.52
CA ALA A 351 2.77 8.40 -2.58
C ALA A 351 2.24 9.55 -1.72
N LEU A 352 2.74 9.68 -0.49
CA LEU A 352 2.38 10.81 0.37
C LEU A 352 2.88 12.15 -0.18
N GLY A 353 4.10 12.18 -0.73
CA GLY A 353 4.65 13.35 -1.41
C GLY A 353 3.77 13.80 -2.59
N ALA A 354 3.29 12.85 -3.39
CA ALA A 354 2.35 13.10 -4.48
C ALA A 354 1.00 13.64 -3.97
N ALA A 355 0.41 13.03 -2.96
CA ALA A 355 -0.83 13.51 -2.36
C ALA A 355 -0.69 14.92 -1.76
N ALA A 356 0.42 15.19 -1.07
CA ALA A 356 0.73 16.51 -0.52
C ALA A 356 0.97 17.56 -1.61
N ASN A 357 1.64 17.19 -2.73
CA ASN A 357 1.81 18.05 -3.90
C ASN A 357 0.44 18.40 -4.51
N LEU A 358 -0.39 17.40 -4.80
CA LEU A 358 -1.70 17.57 -5.43
C LEU A 358 -2.68 18.34 -4.53
N SER A 359 -2.58 18.19 -3.21
CA SER A 359 -3.42 18.94 -2.27
C SER A 359 -3.20 20.46 -2.30
N ARG A 360 -2.08 20.94 -2.88
CA ARG A 360 -1.79 22.39 -3.02
C ARG A 360 -2.75 23.10 -3.98
N SER A 361 -3.33 22.40 -4.94
CA SER A 361 -4.27 22.97 -5.92
C SER A 361 -5.48 23.61 -5.25
N ARG A 362 -5.86 23.19 -4.05
CA ARG A 362 -6.93 23.79 -3.23
C ARG A 362 -6.70 25.27 -2.86
N PHE A 363 -5.44 25.72 -2.85
CA PHE A 363 -5.07 27.09 -2.47
C PHE A 363 -4.94 28.05 -3.66
N THR A 364 -5.05 27.57 -4.90
CA THR A 364 -4.72 28.37 -6.08
C THR A 364 -5.83 29.31 -6.49
N PHE A 365 -7.08 29.13 -6.04
CA PHE A 365 -8.24 29.91 -6.47
C PHE A 365 -8.59 31.12 -5.60
N GLN A 366 -7.88 31.39 -4.51
CA GLN A 366 -8.15 32.61 -3.71
C GLN A 366 -7.39 33.85 -4.18
N GLY A 367 -6.69 33.82 -5.32
CA GLY A 367 -5.86 34.99 -5.70
C GLY A 367 -5.46 35.11 -7.16
N GLY A 368 -6.26 34.77 -8.12
CA GLY A 368 -5.86 34.98 -9.52
C GLY A 368 -7.03 34.98 -10.50
N GLY A 369 -7.45 36.14 -10.94
CA GLY A 369 -8.39 36.30 -12.03
C GLY A 369 -7.94 35.65 -13.33
N GLY A 370 -8.85 34.96 -13.97
CA GLY A 370 -9.03 34.88 -15.40
C GLY A 370 -7.91 34.26 -16.23
N LYS A 371 -8.00 32.98 -16.49
CA LYS A 371 -8.01 32.45 -17.85
C LYS A 371 -9.06 31.34 -17.88
N GLY A 372 -10.29 31.72 -18.11
CA GLY A 372 -11.38 30.82 -18.45
C GLY A 372 -11.00 30.07 -19.71
N ARG A 373 -10.89 28.75 -19.62
CA ARG A 373 -11.22 27.91 -20.76
C ARG A 373 -12.75 27.96 -20.84
N GLU A 374 -13.26 28.81 -21.76
CA GLU A 374 -14.64 28.76 -22.20
C GLU A 374 -15.00 27.33 -22.55
N ILE A 375 -15.96 26.80 -21.81
CA ILE A 375 -16.71 25.62 -22.19
C ILE A 375 -17.72 26.16 -23.20
N ALA A 376 -17.44 25.99 -24.49
CA ALA A 376 -18.43 26.15 -25.53
C ALA A 376 -19.51 25.07 -25.39
N PRO A 377 -20.76 25.36 -25.76
CA PRO A 377 -21.98 24.61 -25.45
C PRO A 377 -22.03 23.19 -26.03
#